data_b483ecf2b531448072fa1b30e8a02acf
#
_entry.id   b483ecf2b531448072fa1b30e8a02acf
#
_cell.length_a   1.000
_cell.length_b   1.000
_cell.length_c   1.000
_cell.angle_alpha   90.00
_cell.angle_beta   90.00
_cell.angle_gamma   90.00
#
_symmetry.space_group_name_H-M   'P 1'
#
loop_
_entity.id
_entity.type
_entity.pdbx_description
1 polymer ?
#
loop_
_entity_poly.entity_id
_entity_poly.type
_entity_poly.pdbx_seq_one_letter_code
_entity_poly.pdbx_strand_id
1 'polypeptide(L)'
;NKIKNLASGLVFLVVIPFGIYFLIFTSHFLLLNKSGPGDAFMTQEFRKTLTGSTDSTNADIKSLNIFQKFRELNVQMYKSNATLTAGHPYSSKWYTWPFMIRPIYYWNNSVNGQQSRIYLLGNPVIWWASTVAMLYLLIGVFYGLYRGVRPKLLPVLLTGTYLLNILPFIGISRAMFLYHYFIGSILAIIALVYLIDRLENKKRAFVALLVASVAMFIFFAPLTYGLPLTEKAYHLRNWLPSWI
;
A
#
# COMPACT_ATOMS: atom_id res chain seq x y z
N ASN A 1 -1.01 -35.85 -11.17
CA ASN A 1 -0.87 -34.94 -10.01
C ASN A 1 -0.60 -33.46 -10.40
N LYS A 2 0.25 -33.14 -11.42
CA LYS A 2 0.55 -31.74 -11.82
C LYS A 2 -0.71 -30.98 -12.30
N ILE A 3 -1.58 -31.62 -13.09
CA ILE A 3 -2.83 -31.02 -13.61
C ILE A 3 -3.81 -30.75 -12.46
N LYS A 4 -3.97 -31.69 -11.51
CA LYS A 4 -4.81 -31.48 -10.33
C LYS A 4 -4.31 -30.32 -9.48
N ASN A 5 -3.00 -30.20 -9.27
CA ASN A 5 -2.40 -29.09 -8.52
C ASN A 5 -2.58 -27.75 -9.25
N LEU A 6 -2.47 -27.73 -10.58
CA LEU A 6 -2.72 -26.54 -11.39
C LEU A 6 -4.18 -26.11 -11.33
N ALA A 7 -5.11 -27.07 -11.48
CA ALA A 7 -6.55 -26.80 -11.36
C ALA A 7 -6.93 -26.29 -9.97
N SER A 8 -6.41 -26.90 -8.90
CA SER A 8 -6.61 -26.42 -7.54
C SER A 8 -6.02 -25.01 -7.35
N GLY A 9 -4.82 -24.77 -7.87
CA GLY A 9 -4.20 -23.44 -7.85
C GLY A 9 -5.07 -22.38 -8.54
N LEU A 10 -5.60 -22.69 -9.73
CA LEU A 10 -6.51 -21.79 -10.45
C LEU A 10 -7.79 -21.49 -9.64
N VAL A 11 -8.39 -22.52 -9.04
CA VAL A 11 -9.60 -22.36 -8.24
C VAL A 11 -9.32 -21.47 -7.01
N PHE A 12 -8.29 -21.78 -6.23
CA PHE A 12 -8.02 -21.05 -4.98
C PHE A 12 -7.40 -19.67 -5.19
N LEU A 13 -6.61 -19.45 -6.24
CA LEU A 13 -5.90 -18.19 -6.46
C LEU A 13 -6.61 -17.25 -7.43
N VAL A 14 -7.57 -17.73 -8.22
CA VAL A 14 -8.26 -16.91 -9.21
C VAL A 14 -9.78 -16.96 -9.02
N VAL A 15 -10.38 -18.16 -9.10
CA VAL A 15 -11.85 -18.27 -9.12
C VAL A 15 -12.47 -17.83 -7.79
N ILE A 16 -11.96 -18.33 -6.68
CA ILE A 16 -12.49 -17.97 -5.35
C ILE A 16 -12.27 -16.48 -5.03
N PRO A 17 -11.07 -15.90 -5.17
CA PRO A 17 -10.88 -14.45 -4.94
C PRO A 17 -11.74 -13.58 -5.86
N PHE A 18 -11.84 -13.94 -7.14
CA PHE A 18 -12.72 -13.21 -8.07
C PHE A 18 -14.20 -13.34 -7.67
N GLY A 19 -14.64 -14.52 -7.29
CA GLY A 19 -16.01 -14.75 -6.81
C GLY A 19 -16.34 -13.93 -5.57
N ILE A 20 -15.44 -13.89 -4.57
CA ILE A 20 -15.60 -13.06 -3.37
C ILE A 20 -15.64 -11.58 -3.76
N TYR A 21 -14.72 -11.13 -4.61
CA TYR A 21 -14.67 -9.74 -5.10
C TYR A 21 -15.98 -9.36 -5.80
N PHE A 22 -16.47 -10.19 -6.70
CA PHE A 22 -17.74 -9.97 -7.41
C PHE A 22 -18.94 -9.93 -6.47
N LEU A 23 -18.99 -10.82 -5.46
CA LEU A 23 -20.06 -10.84 -4.44
C LEU A 23 -20.05 -9.59 -3.59
N ILE A 24 -18.89 -9.06 -3.20
CA ILE A 24 -18.78 -7.80 -2.46
C ILE A 24 -19.36 -6.64 -3.29
N PHE A 25 -19.02 -6.55 -4.58
CA PHE A 25 -19.59 -5.52 -5.45
C PHE A 25 -21.09 -5.71 -5.70
N THR A 26 -21.55 -6.96 -5.80
CA THR A 26 -22.98 -7.24 -5.89
C THR A 26 -23.73 -6.74 -4.65
N SER A 27 -23.20 -7.02 -3.47
CA SER A 27 -23.74 -6.50 -2.20
C SER A 27 -23.73 -4.97 -2.16
N HIS A 28 -22.66 -4.34 -2.64
CA HIS A 28 -22.56 -2.88 -2.79
C HIS A 28 -23.71 -2.34 -3.64
N PHE A 29 -23.98 -2.91 -4.82
CA PHE A 29 -25.06 -2.45 -5.70
C PHE A 29 -26.46 -2.66 -5.15
N LEU A 30 -26.65 -3.66 -4.29
CA LEU A 30 -27.94 -3.92 -3.62
C LEU A 30 -28.17 -2.94 -2.46
N LEU A 31 -27.14 -2.64 -1.68
CA LEU A 31 -27.22 -1.75 -0.53
C LEU A 31 -27.19 -0.27 -0.91
N LEU A 32 -26.35 0.11 -1.86
CA LEU A 32 -26.16 1.49 -2.32
C LEU A 32 -26.84 1.69 -3.68
N ASN A 33 -28.16 1.60 -3.67
CA ASN A 33 -29.00 1.71 -4.88
C ASN A 33 -29.63 3.09 -5.08
N LYS A 34 -29.27 4.08 -4.26
CA LYS A 34 -29.75 5.47 -4.41
C LYS A 34 -28.74 6.33 -5.13
N SER A 35 -29.29 7.31 -5.89
CA SER A 35 -28.49 8.35 -6.56
C SER A 35 -27.74 9.22 -5.55
N GLY A 36 -26.53 9.65 -5.90
CA GLY A 36 -25.69 10.50 -5.08
C GLY A 36 -24.61 11.24 -5.89
N PRO A 37 -23.76 12.05 -5.22
CA PRO A 37 -22.76 12.87 -5.92
C PRO A 37 -21.76 12.10 -6.80
N GLY A 38 -21.54 10.81 -6.49
CA GLY A 38 -20.66 9.93 -7.27
C GLY A 38 -21.22 9.51 -8.62
N ASP A 39 -22.50 9.69 -8.86
CA ASP A 39 -23.18 9.25 -10.10
C ASP A 39 -22.72 10.03 -11.33
N ALA A 40 -22.19 11.24 -11.14
CA ALA A 40 -21.70 12.07 -12.23
C ALA A 40 -20.56 11.40 -13.04
N PHE A 41 -19.86 10.45 -12.46
CA PHE A 41 -18.80 9.69 -13.12
C PHE A 41 -19.30 8.47 -13.90
N MET A 42 -20.60 8.12 -13.77
CA MET A 42 -21.21 6.95 -14.38
C MET A 42 -22.00 7.30 -15.64
N THR A 43 -22.18 6.29 -16.52
CA THR A 43 -23.02 6.43 -17.71
C THR A 43 -24.49 6.59 -17.33
N GLN A 44 -25.31 7.08 -18.28
CA GLN A 44 -26.75 7.19 -18.10
C GLN A 44 -27.40 5.81 -17.85
N GLU A 45 -26.91 4.78 -18.52
CA GLU A 45 -27.35 3.40 -18.36
C GLU A 45 -27.09 2.87 -16.95
N PHE A 46 -25.95 3.24 -16.35
CA PHE A 46 -25.66 2.92 -14.94
C PHE A 46 -26.61 3.70 -14.02
N ARG A 47 -26.72 5.02 -14.21
CA ARG A 47 -27.57 5.90 -13.40
C ARG A 47 -29.05 5.51 -13.45
N LYS A 48 -29.52 4.97 -14.58
CA LYS A 48 -30.87 4.41 -14.67
C LYS A 48 -31.17 3.32 -13.65
N THR A 49 -30.14 2.61 -13.18
CA THR A 49 -30.29 1.56 -12.15
C THR A 49 -30.42 2.10 -10.72
N LEU A 50 -30.28 3.42 -10.53
CA LEU A 50 -30.23 4.07 -9.23
C LEU A 50 -31.56 4.79 -8.94
N THR A 51 -32.14 4.51 -7.78
CA THR A 51 -33.36 5.16 -7.31
C THR A 51 -33.13 6.65 -7.05
N GLY A 52 -33.97 7.51 -7.61
CA GLY A 52 -33.85 8.97 -7.47
C GLY A 52 -32.89 9.64 -8.47
N SER A 53 -32.27 8.87 -9.38
CA SER A 53 -31.55 9.44 -10.51
C SER A 53 -32.51 10.08 -11.52
N THR A 54 -32.11 11.18 -12.17
CA THR A 54 -32.84 11.81 -13.28
C THR A 54 -33.07 10.88 -14.46
N ASP A 55 -32.14 9.89 -14.64
CA ASP A 55 -32.21 8.92 -15.73
C ASP A 55 -33.12 7.72 -15.39
N SER A 56 -33.54 7.57 -14.12
CA SER A 56 -34.30 6.39 -13.64
C SER A 56 -35.64 6.20 -14.35
N THR A 57 -36.30 7.29 -14.76
CA THR A 57 -37.62 7.30 -15.42
C THR A 57 -37.56 7.37 -16.95
N ASN A 58 -36.37 7.57 -17.52
CA ASN A 58 -36.21 7.70 -18.97
C ASN A 58 -36.36 6.33 -19.67
N ALA A 59 -37.43 6.16 -20.44
CA ALA A 59 -37.74 4.91 -21.15
C ALA A 59 -36.73 4.56 -22.26
N ASP A 60 -36.07 5.57 -22.87
CA ASP A 60 -35.15 5.36 -23.98
C ASP A 60 -33.78 4.81 -23.55
N ILE A 61 -33.47 4.90 -22.26
CA ILE A 61 -32.20 4.43 -21.73
C ILE A 61 -32.33 2.95 -21.28
N LYS A 62 -31.43 2.09 -21.79
CA LYS A 62 -31.38 0.69 -21.37
C LYS A 62 -30.62 0.55 -20.05
N SER A 63 -31.24 -0.08 -19.07
CA SER A 63 -30.64 -0.37 -17.78
C SER A 63 -29.49 -1.39 -17.87
N LEU A 64 -28.40 -1.18 -17.15
CA LEU A 64 -27.30 -2.16 -17.07
C LEU A 64 -27.68 -3.35 -16.20
N ASN A 65 -27.21 -4.54 -16.61
CA ASN A 65 -27.22 -5.72 -15.75
C ASN A 65 -26.08 -5.68 -14.74
N ILE A 66 -26.06 -6.62 -13.79
CA ILE A 66 -25.09 -6.66 -12.69
C ILE A 66 -23.63 -6.77 -13.17
N PHE A 67 -23.35 -7.54 -14.23
CA PHE A 67 -22.00 -7.69 -14.77
C PHE A 67 -21.53 -6.42 -15.49
N GLN A 68 -22.42 -5.74 -16.19
CA GLN A 68 -22.13 -4.46 -16.83
C GLN A 68 -21.85 -3.37 -15.80
N LYS A 69 -22.66 -3.30 -14.73
CA LYS A 69 -22.42 -2.40 -13.58
C LYS A 69 -21.06 -2.67 -12.94
N PHE A 70 -20.75 -3.93 -12.66
CA PHE A 70 -19.47 -4.35 -12.09
C PHE A 70 -18.30 -3.92 -12.98
N ARG A 71 -18.37 -4.17 -14.29
CA ARG A 71 -17.34 -3.78 -15.25
C ARG A 71 -17.19 -2.26 -15.30
N GLU A 72 -18.28 -1.52 -15.42
CA GLU A 72 -18.24 -0.06 -15.54
C GLU A 72 -17.63 0.59 -14.29
N LEU A 73 -18.08 0.19 -13.11
CA LEU A 73 -17.55 0.73 -11.86
C LEU A 73 -16.05 0.46 -11.72
N ASN A 74 -15.60 -0.77 -12.01
CA ASN A 74 -14.18 -1.11 -11.94
C ASN A 74 -13.35 -0.32 -12.95
N VAL A 75 -13.84 -0.15 -14.19
CA VAL A 75 -13.17 0.69 -15.19
C VAL A 75 -13.09 2.13 -14.74
N GLN A 76 -14.17 2.67 -14.17
CA GLN A 76 -14.19 4.05 -13.67
C GLN A 76 -13.27 4.25 -12.47
N MET A 77 -13.25 3.30 -11.54
CA MET A 77 -12.29 3.28 -10.42
C MET A 77 -10.84 3.29 -10.92
N TYR A 78 -10.53 2.45 -11.91
CA TYR A 78 -9.20 2.42 -12.51
C TYR A 78 -8.85 3.77 -13.18
N LYS A 79 -9.73 4.31 -14.02
CA LYS A 79 -9.53 5.60 -14.68
C LYS A 79 -9.29 6.72 -13.67
N SER A 80 -10.14 6.84 -12.66
CA SER A 80 -9.99 7.85 -11.62
C SER A 80 -8.65 7.74 -10.88
N ASN A 81 -8.17 6.51 -10.64
CA ASN A 81 -6.87 6.31 -10.01
C ASN A 81 -5.68 6.60 -10.95
N ALA A 82 -5.82 6.29 -12.24
CA ALA A 82 -4.75 6.46 -13.22
C ALA A 82 -4.61 7.91 -13.71
N THR A 83 -5.71 8.66 -13.82
CA THR A 83 -5.74 9.97 -14.49
C THR A 83 -5.86 11.16 -13.55
N LEU A 84 -6.14 10.96 -12.27
CA LEU A 84 -6.21 12.05 -11.31
C LEU A 84 -4.81 12.65 -11.09
N THR A 85 -4.63 13.90 -11.54
CA THR A 85 -3.35 14.62 -11.50
C THR A 85 -3.26 15.64 -10.36
N ALA A 86 -4.24 15.68 -9.46
CA ALA A 86 -4.22 16.61 -8.32
C ALA A 86 -2.94 16.38 -7.50
N GLY A 87 -2.12 17.43 -7.39
CA GLY A 87 -0.88 17.40 -6.59
C GLY A 87 -1.20 17.49 -5.10
N HIS A 88 -0.29 16.96 -4.29
CA HIS A 88 -0.33 17.13 -2.83
C HIS A 88 1.09 17.36 -2.29
N PRO A 89 1.33 18.34 -1.38
CA PRO A 89 2.67 18.67 -0.89
C PRO A 89 3.44 17.48 -0.32
N TYR A 90 2.74 16.53 0.32
CA TYR A 90 3.31 15.34 0.93
C TYR A 90 3.17 14.08 0.08
N SER A 91 2.85 14.24 -1.22
CA SER A 91 2.89 13.11 -2.16
C SER A 91 4.31 12.60 -2.35
N SER A 92 4.43 11.30 -2.60
CA SER A 92 5.71 10.64 -2.83
C SER A 92 5.59 9.54 -3.88
N LYS A 93 6.67 9.30 -4.61
CA LYS A 93 6.72 8.27 -5.65
C LYS A 93 7.00 6.90 -5.04
N TRP A 94 6.44 5.86 -5.64
CA TRP A 94 6.54 4.47 -5.17
C TRP A 94 7.99 4.01 -4.91
N TYR A 95 8.96 4.42 -5.73
CA TYR A 95 10.37 4.04 -5.58
C TYR A 95 11.07 4.74 -4.40
N THR A 96 10.48 5.77 -3.82
CA THR A 96 11.02 6.49 -2.64
C THR A 96 10.54 5.89 -1.33
N TRP A 97 9.47 5.08 -1.35
CA TRP A 97 8.86 4.53 -0.13
C TRP A 97 9.77 3.56 0.65
N PRO A 98 10.50 2.63 -0.01
CA PRO A 98 11.44 1.76 0.70
C PRO A 98 12.50 2.54 1.51
N PHE A 99 12.83 3.75 1.08
CA PHE A 99 13.81 4.60 1.74
C PHE A 99 13.20 5.62 2.72
N MET A 100 11.86 5.65 2.82
CA MET A 100 11.12 6.59 3.68
C MET A 100 11.51 8.06 3.40
N ILE A 101 11.68 8.40 2.13
CA ILE A 101 12.16 9.72 1.72
C ILE A 101 11.21 10.84 2.14
N ARG A 102 9.88 10.59 2.08
CA ARG A 102 8.88 11.60 2.43
C ARG A 102 7.79 11.01 3.31
N PRO A 103 7.81 11.31 4.62
CA PRO A 103 6.72 10.99 5.55
C PRO A 103 5.49 11.86 5.25
N ILE A 104 4.35 11.49 5.83
CA ILE A 104 3.12 12.27 5.66
C ILE A 104 2.92 13.13 6.92
N TYR A 105 2.73 14.41 6.70
CA TYR A 105 2.38 15.35 7.74
C TYR A 105 0.86 15.41 7.90
N TYR A 106 0.36 15.05 9.07
CA TYR A 106 -1.07 14.98 9.32
C TYR A 106 -1.63 16.16 10.09
N TRP A 107 -0.85 16.67 11.06
CA TRP A 107 -1.38 17.66 11.98
C TRP A 107 -0.27 18.45 12.66
N ASN A 108 -0.58 19.72 13.00
CA ASN A 108 0.26 20.55 13.84
C ASN A 108 -0.57 21.40 14.78
N ASN A 109 0.04 21.74 15.91
CA ASN A 109 -0.44 22.75 16.83
C ASN A 109 0.75 23.46 17.46
N SER A 110 0.57 24.73 17.86
CA SER A 110 1.60 25.48 18.54
C SER A 110 1.02 26.02 19.85
N VAL A 111 1.65 25.67 20.98
CA VAL A 111 1.24 26.11 22.32
C VAL A 111 2.48 26.53 23.08
N ASN A 112 2.49 27.76 23.64
CA ASN A 112 3.57 28.30 24.49
C ASN A 112 4.97 28.21 23.85
N GLY A 113 5.08 28.46 22.54
CA GLY A 113 6.35 28.42 21.82
C GLY A 113 6.89 27.03 21.54
N GLN A 114 6.15 25.99 21.88
CA GLN A 114 6.44 24.59 21.47
C GLN A 114 5.52 24.17 20.36
N GLN A 115 6.04 23.32 19.45
CA GLN A 115 5.28 22.79 18.33
C GLN A 115 4.99 21.32 18.53
N SER A 116 3.73 20.95 18.37
CA SER A 116 3.26 19.57 18.32
C SER A 116 2.95 19.24 16.88
N ARG A 117 3.55 18.16 16.35
CA ARG A 117 3.37 17.74 14.95
C ARG A 117 3.16 16.23 14.89
N ILE A 118 2.24 15.80 14.05
CA ILE A 118 1.99 14.36 13.81
C ILE A 118 2.40 13.99 12.39
N TYR A 119 3.30 13.03 12.32
CA TYR A 119 3.75 12.44 11.05
C TYR A 119 3.45 10.94 10.97
N LEU A 120 3.08 10.46 9.78
CA LEU A 120 3.25 9.05 9.46
C LEU A 120 4.71 8.82 9.11
N LEU A 121 5.45 8.31 10.07
CA LEU A 121 6.88 8.00 9.96
C LEU A 121 7.09 6.57 10.42
N GLY A 122 7.78 5.76 9.63
CA GLY A 122 8.20 4.43 10.04
C GLY A 122 9.34 4.47 11.08
N ASN A 123 9.52 3.39 11.83
CA ASN A 123 10.71 3.25 12.67
C ASN A 123 11.96 3.13 11.76
N PRO A 124 12.93 4.05 11.81
CA PRO A 124 14.03 4.06 10.84
C PRO A 124 14.86 2.78 10.85
N VAL A 125 15.09 2.19 12.04
CA VAL A 125 15.87 0.94 12.17
C VAL A 125 15.16 -0.21 11.46
N ILE A 126 13.88 -0.44 11.76
CA ILE A 126 13.10 -1.51 11.12
C ILE A 126 12.96 -1.22 9.62
N TRP A 127 12.62 0.01 9.27
CA TRP A 127 12.32 0.37 7.88
C TRP A 127 13.52 0.18 6.96
N TRP A 128 14.66 0.74 7.32
CA TRP A 128 15.85 0.64 6.47
C TRP A 128 16.50 -0.73 6.52
N ALA A 129 16.54 -1.39 7.69
CA ALA A 129 17.04 -2.75 7.77
C ALA A 129 16.20 -3.73 6.93
N SER A 130 14.87 -3.59 6.95
CA SER A 130 13.98 -4.41 6.13
C SER A 130 14.10 -4.10 4.63
N THR A 131 14.32 -2.85 4.27
CA THR A 131 14.61 -2.46 2.88
C THR A 131 15.90 -3.11 2.38
N VAL A 132 16.98 -3.03 3.17
CA VAL A 132 18.26 -3.69 2.83
C VAL A 132 18.07 -5.20 2.71
N ALA A 133 17.33 -5.82 3.62
CA ALA A 133 17.04 -7.24 3.58
C ALA A 133 16.26 -7.65 2.31
N MET A 134 15.24 -6.87 1.94
CA MET A 134 14.47 -7.13 0.73
C MET A 134 15.32 -6.95 -0.54
N LEU A 135 16.13 -5.90 -0.61
CA LEU A 135 17.05 -5.69 -1.73
C LEU A 135 18.07 -6.83 -1.85
N TYR A 136 18.61 -7.31 -0.74
CA TYR A 136 19.50 -8.46 -0.72
C TYR A 136 18.83 -9.72 -1.28
N LEU A 137 17.58 -10.01 -0.87
CA LEU A 137 16.83 -11.15 -1.39
C LEU A 137 16.51 -10.98 -2.89
N LEU A 138 16.10 -9.79 -3.32
CA LEU A 138 15.85 -9.50 -4.75
C LEU A 138 17.09 -9.79 -5.58
N ILE A 139 18.23 -9.21 -5.20
CA ILE A 139 19.51 -9.43 -5.90
C ILE A 139 19.86 -10.92 -5.89
N GLY A 140 19.74 -11.60 -4.75
CA GLY A 140 20.05 -13.01 -4.61
C GLY A 140 19.18 -13.93 -5.49
N VAL A 141 17.87 -13.65 -5.56
CA VAL A 141 16.94 -14.41 -6.41
C VAL A 141 17.25 -14.19 -7.89
N PHE A 142 17.40 -12.95 -8.33
CA PHE A 142 17.70 -12.63 -9.73
C PHE A 142 19.08 -13.14 -10.16
N TYR A 143 20.09 -13.02 -9.30
CA TYR A 143 21.42 -13.56 -9.57
C TYR A 143 21.41 -15.09 -9.66
N GLY A 144 20.68 -15.77 -8.74
CA GLY A 144 20.51 -17.21 -8.79
C GLY A 144 19.85 -17.67 -10.10
N LEU A 145 18.77 -17.01 -10.51
CA LEU A 145 18.10 -17.30 -11.79
C LEU A 145 19.05 -17.08 -13.00
N TYR A 146 19.78 -15.99 -13.00
CA TYR A 146 20.77 -15.70 -14.05
C TYR A 146 21.87 -16.78 -14.15
N ARG A 147 22.32 -17.33 -13.01
CA ARG A 147 23.33 -18.40 -12.95
C ARG A 147 22.74 -19.80 -13.18
N GLY A 148 21.45 -19.92 -13.45
CA GLY A 148 20.78 -21.23 -13.60
C GLY A 148 20.63 -22.01 -12.28
N VAL A 149 20.88 -21.38 -11.15
CA VAL A 149 20.67 -21.98 -9.81
C VAL A 149 19.23 -21.74 -9.39
N ARG A 150 18.54 -22.81 -8.99
CA ARG A 150 17.16 -22.69 -8.49
C ARG A 150 17.12 -22.04 -7.11
N PRO A 151 16.57 -20.83 -6.96
CA PRO A 151 16.45 -20.21 -5.66
C PRO A 151 15.48 -20.98 -4.76
N LYS A 152 15.63 -20.83 -3.44
CA LYS A 152 14.67 -21.39 -2.47
C LYS A 152 13.29 -20.76 -2.64
N LEU A 153 12.24 -21.55 -2.39
CA LEU A 153 10.85 -21.14 -2.61
C LEU A 153 10.47 -19.87 -1.83
N LEU A 154 10.83 -19.79 -0.54
CA LEU A 154 10.42 -18.65 0.29
C LEU A 154 11.00 -17.31 -0.18
N PRO A 155 12.30 -17.15 -0.51
CA PRO A 155 12.81 -15.96 -1.16
C PRO A 155 12.07 -15.60 -2.45
N VAL A 156 11.76 -16.58 -3.31
CA VAL A 156 11.02 -16.33 -4.57
C VAL A 156 9.63 -15.81 -4.29
N LEU A 157 8.91 -16.41 -3.34
CA LEU A 157 7.57 -15.96 -2.95
C LEU A 157 7.61 -14.55 -2.36
N LEU A 158 8.52 -14.27 -1.42
CA LEU A 158 8.64 -12.95 -0.80
C LEU A 158 8.97 -11.86 -1.82
N THR A 159 9.98 -12.09 -2.66
CA THR A 159 10.39 -11.10 -3.67
C THR A 159 9.34 -10.94 -4.77
N GLY A 160 8.71 -12.05 -5.22
CA GLY A 160 7.66 -12.01 -6.23
C GLY A 160 6.42 -11.26 -5.71
N THR A 161 5.94 -11.57 -4.51
CA THR A 161 4.81 -10.86 -3.88
C THR A 161 5.13 -9.39 -3.63
N TYR A 162 6.36 -9.08 -3.20
CA TYR A 162 6.82 -7.70 -3.02
C TYR A 162 6.75 -6.92 -4.34
N LEU A 163 7.29 -7.47 -5.43
CA LEU A 163 7.24 -6.85 -6.75
C LEU A 163 5.81 -6.70 -7.26
N LEU A 164 4.97 -7.72 -7.12
CA LEU A 164 3.55 -7.65 -7.50
C LEU A 164 2.78 -6.58 -6.72
N ASN A 165 3.22 -6.25 -5.48
CA ASN A 165 2.62 -5.18 -4.70
C ASN A 165 3.12 -3.78 -5.11
N ILE A 166 4.40 -3.64 -5.51
CA ILE A 166 5.02 -2.34 -5.78
C ILE A 166 4.91 -1.92 -7.25
N LEU A 167 5.12 -2.85 -8.19
CA LEU A 167 5.17 -2.53 -9.62
C LEU A 167 3.89 -1.92 -10.20
N PRO A 168 2.67 -2.28 -9.75
CA PRO A 168 1.45 -1.63 -10.24
C PRO A 168 1.42 -0.11 -10.05
N PHE A 169 2.15 0.42 -9.07
CA PHE A 169 2.24 1.86 -8.83
C PHE A 169 3.03 2.63 -9.91
N ILE A 170 3.77 1.94 -10.79
CA ILE A 170 4.45 2.56 -11.94
C ILE A 170 3.44 3.27 -12.86
N GLY A 171 2.26 2.69 -13.06
CA GLY A 171 1.21 3.22 -13.93
C GLY A 171 0.27 4.24 -13.27
N ILE A 172 0.51 4.61 -12.00
CA ILE A 172 -0.38 5.51 -11.26
C ILE A 172 0.16 6.94 -11.28
N SER A 173 -0.62 7.85 -11.85
CA SER A 173 -0.26 9.28 -11.99
C SER A 173 -0.72 10.15 -10.82
N ARG A 174 -1.75 9.74 -10.08
CA ARG A 174 -2.30 10.51 -8.95
C ARG A 174 -1.29 10.69 -7.81
N ALA A 175 -1.58 11.65 -6.93
CA ALA A 175 -0.84 11.79 -5.67
C ALA A 175 -0.88 10.49 -4.87
N MET A 176 0.29 9.96 -4.57
CA MET A 176 0.49 8.77 -3.76
C MET A 176 1.29 9.14 -2.51
N PHE A 177 1.22 8.29 -1.50
CA PHE A 177 1.78 8.59 -0.18
C PHE A 177 2.47 7.36 0.41
N LEU A 178 3.29 7.58 1.43
CA LEU A 178 4.07 6.54 2.10
C LEU A 178 3.22 5.35 2.60
N TYR A 179 1.96 5.57 2.99
CA TYR A 179 1.10 4.48 3.48
C TYR A 179 0.76 3.42 2.41
N HIS A 180 0.88 3.75 1.13
CA HIS A 180 0.71 2.73 0.07
C HIS A 180 1.79 1.64 0.13
N TYR A 181 2.92 1.92 0.77
CA TYR A 181 3.99 0.95 0.99
C TYR A 181 3.70 -0.04 2.13
N PHE A 182 2.60 0.06 2.84
CA PHE A 182 2.33 -0.71 4.06
C PHE A 182 2.48 -2.23 3.85
N ILE A 183 1.86 -2.80 2.82
CA ILE A 183 2.01 -4.24 2.51
C ILE A 183 3.44 -4.56 2.10
N GLY A 184 4.06 -3.73 1.27
CA GLY A 184 5.47 -3.88 0.89
C GLY A 184 6.41 -3.87 2.11
N SER A 185 6.15 -3.00 3.10
CA SER A 185 6.93 -2.95 4.33
C SER A 185 6.80 -4.22 5.18
N ILE A 186 5.61 -4.80 5.28
CA ILE A 186 5.40 -6.08 5.98
C ILE A 186 6.23 -7.19 5.31
N LEU A 187 6.19 -7.29 3.99
CA LEU A 187 6.97 -8.28 3.24
C LEU A 187 8.48 -8.07 3.44
N ALA A 188 8.93 -6.81 3.47
CA ALA A 188 10.31 -6.47 3.74
C ALA A 188 10.73 -6.85 5.17
N ILE A 189 9.87 -6.64 6.17
CA ILE A 189 10.12 -7.08 7.56
C ILE A 189 10.22 -8.62 7.64
N ILE A 190 9.37 -9.34 6.94
CA ILE A 190 9.46 -10.82 6.87
C ILE A 190 10.78 -11.24 6.23
N ALA A 191 11.24 -10.53 5.18
CA ALA A 191 12.55 -10.75 4.58
C ALA A 191 13.69 -10.51 5.56
N LEU A 192 13.62 -9.46 6.38
CA LEU A 192 14.59 -9.16 7.44
C LEU A 192 14.65 -10.30 8.47
N VAL A 193 13.50 -10.74 8.98
CA VAL A 193 13.43 -11.87 9.94
C VAL A 193 13.99 -13.14 9.32
N TYR A 194 13.65 -13.43 8.07
CA TYR A 194 14.18 -14.57 7.32
C TYR A 194 15.72 -14.56 7.20
N LEU A 195 16.33 -13.38 6.99
CA LEU A 195 17.79 -13.28 6.93
C LEU A 195 18.44 -13.38 8.32
N ILE A 196 17.86 -12.74 9.33
CA ILE A 196 18.36 -12.82 10.71
C ILE A 196 18.37 -14.27 11.19
N ASP A 197 17.34 -15.06 10.90
CA ASP A 197 17.26 -16.48 11.31
C ASP A 197 18.39 -17.34 10.73
N ARG A 198 19.07 -16.89 9.68
CA ARG A 198 20.23 -17.56 9.04
C ARG A 198 21.58 -17.14 9.56
N LEU A 199 21.63 -16.15 10.42
CA LEU A 199 22.90 -15.72 11.04
C LEU A 199 23.31 -16.72 12.13
N GLU A 200 24.59 -16.95 12.27
CA GLU A 200 25.14 -17.76 13.39
C GLU A 200 24.77 -17.15 14.74
N ASN A 201 24.86 -15.82 14.85
CA ASN A 201 24.54 -15.08 16.06
C ASN A 201 23.13 -14.47 16.04
N LYS A 202 22.13 -15.20 15.50
CA LYS A 202 20.76 -14.70 15.30
C LYS A 202 20.11 -14.10 16.53
N LYS A 203 20.34 -14.70 17.71
CA LYS A 203 19.82 -14.20 18.98
C LYS A 203 20.36 -12.81 19.32
N ARG A 204 21.67 -12.59 19.14
CA ARG A 204 22.30 -11.28 19.37
C ARG A 204 21.82 -10.25 18.36
N ALA A 205 21.76 -10.63 17.07
CA ALA A 205 21.26 -9.77 16.02
C ALA A 205 19.81 -9.33 16.27
N PHE A 206 18.94 -10.26 16.66
CA PHE A 206 17.55 -9.96 17.01
C PHE A 206 17.44 -9.02 18.21
N VAL A 207 18.19 -9.29 19.30
CA VAL A 207 18.17 -8.42 20.49
C VAL A 207 18.70 -7.03 20.14
N ALA A 208 19.79 -6.93 19.39
CA ALA A 208 20.33 -5.64 18.96
C ALA A 208 19.32 -4.84 18.11
N LEU A 209 18.66 -5.50 17.16
CA LEU A 209 17.60 -4.90 16.34
C LEU A 209 16.43 -4.42 17.21
N LEU A 210 16.00 -5.24 18.16
CA LEU A 210 14.89 -4.91 19.07
C LEU A 210 15.24 -3.70 19.94
N VAL A 211 16.41 -3.68 20.59
CA VAL A 211 16.87 -2.56 21.44
C VAL A 211 16.98 -1.28 20.61
N ALA A 212 17.61 -1.34 19.42
CA ALA A 212 17.72 -0.19 18.54
C ALA A 212 16.34 0.31 18.08
N SER A 213 15.41 -0.60 17.79
CA SER A 213 14.04 -0.23 17.37
C SER A 213 13.26 0.44 18.49
N VAL A 214 13.38 -0.06 19.74
CA VAL A 214 12.74 0.56 20.91
C VAL A 214 13.34 1.94 21.16
N ALA A 215 14.66 2.08 21.09
CA ALA A 215 15.31 3.37 21.25
C ALA A 215 14.84 4.40 20.19
N MET A 216 14.74 4.00 18.93
CA MET A 216 14.23 4.85 17.85
C MET A 216 12.74 5.14 18.00
N PHE A 217 11.95 4.18 18.47
CA PHE A 217 10.54 4.42 18.76
C PHE A 217 10.38 5.52 19.82
N ILE A 218 11.11 5.43 20.91
CA ILE A 218 11.09 6.45 21.99
C ILE A 218 11.56 7.81 21.45
N PHE A 219 12.64 7.81 20.65
CA PHE A 219 13.17 9.04 20.07
C PHE A 219 12.18 9.74 19.15
N PHE A 220 11.47 8.98 18.28
CA PHE A 220 10.50 9.54 17.33
C PHE A 220 9.06 9.59 17.86
N ALA A 221 8.77 9.06 19.05
CA ALA A 221 7.43 9.08 19.66
C ALA A 221 6.76 10.45 19.67
N PRO A 222 7.46 11.57 19.94
CA PRO A 222 6.85 12.89 19.87
C PRO A 222 6.25 13.23 18.50
N LEU A 223 6.86 12.79 17.40
CA LEU A 223 6.32 13.00 16.04
C LEU A 223 5.20 12.02 15.69
N THR A 224 5.10 10.89 16.38
CA THR A 224 4.01 9.92 16.19
C THR A 224 2.76 10.33 16.97
N TYR A 225 2.95 10.85 18.18
CA TYR A 225 1.86 11.16 19.12
C TYR A 225 1.54 12.65 19.25
N GLY A 226 2.22 13.53 18.51
CA GLY A 226 2.00 14.98 18.59
C GLY A 226 2.40 15.57 19.93
N LEU A 227 3.45 15.04 20.56
CA LEU A 227 3.94 15.60 21.81
C LEU A 227 4.68 16.92 21.56
N PRO A 228 4.58 17.91 22.47
CA PRO A 228 5.22 19.21 22.27
C PRO A 228 6.74 19.09 22.23
N LEU A 229 7.34 19.74 21.24
CA LEU A 229 8.78 19.81 21.01
C LEU A 229 9.23 21.26 20.88
N THR A 230 10.40 21.57 21.41
CA THR A 230 11.11 22.80 21.04
C THR A 230 11.59 22.69 19.60
N GLU A 231 11.81 23.80 18.91
CA GLU A 231 12.26 23.82 17.51
C GLU A 231 13.59 23.05 17.35
N LYS A 232 14.51 23.19 18.29
CA LYS A 232 15.78 22.43 18.29
C LYS A 232 15.54 20.93 18.39
N ALA A 233 14.63 20.49 19.26
CA ALA A 233 14.30 19.06 19.42
C ALA A 233 13.58 18.49 18.21
N TYR A 234 12.79 19.31 17.51
CA TYR A 234 12.17 18.95 16.25
C TYR A 234 13.23 18.75 15.14
N HIS A 235 14.13 19.73 14.94
CA HIS A 235 15.18 19.64 13.93
C HIS A 235 16.11 18.44 14.13
N LEU A 236 16.36 18.03 15.38
CA LEU A 236 17.15 16.82 15.68
C LEU A 236 16.49 15.53 15.14
N ARG A 237 15.17 15.53 14.96
CA ARG A 237 14.38 14.40 14.42
C ARG A 237 14.13 14.48 12.91
N ASN A 238 14.53 15.57 12.31
CA ASN A 238 14.37 15.81 10.90
C ASN A 238 15.63 15.36 10.14
N TRP A 239 15.73 14.04 9.91
CA TRP A 239 16.96 13.45 9.38
C TRP A 239 17.13 13.62 7.88
N LEU A 240 16.06 13.82 7.13
CA LEU A 240 16.11 14.08 5.69
C LEU A 240 15.46 15.43 5.39
N PRO A 241 16.01 16.23 4.46
CA PRO A 241 15.44 17.54 4.10
C PRO A 241 13.98 17.46 3.65
N SER A 242 13.57 16.30 3.14
CA SER A 242 12.20 16.03 2.68
C SER A 242 11.21 15.66 3.80
N TRP A 243 11.66 15.58 5.04
CA TRP A 243 10.81 15.29 6.20
C TRP A 243 10.15 16.55 6.80
N ILE A 244 10.40 17.70 6.21
CA ILE A 244 9.84 19.01 6.62
C ILE A 244 8.49 19.25 5.97
#